data_c001da94c446a095632a7837224b0c33
#
_entry.id   c001da94c446a095632a7837224b0c33
#
_cell.length_a   1.000
_cell.length_b   1.000
_cell.length_c   1.000
_cell.angle_alpha   90.00
_cell.angle_beta   90.00
_cell.angle_gamma   90.00
#
_symmetry.space_group_name_H-M   'P 1'
#
loop_
_entity.id
_entity.type
_entity.pdbx_description
1 polymer ?
#
loop_
_entity_poly.entity_id
_entity_poly.type
_entity_poly.pdbx_seq_one_letter_code
_entity_poly.pdbx_strand_id
1 'polypeptide(L)'
;MRRLILGHLVYLWTPLGLLAALAGVLAGGHWVWVGMSVFTLNIILDTVTRNIHTRGAATTKKGEAAGLGFLHNLVMYLMLPVFVGLLVALAWRVFQYTAGVPVETQTFSAFGWSFQYTNGITGAELIVATISVALHQGLGIIYGHELSHTKGPSFLISRWMMALSGAAHFCFAHVYNHHLELGRAWMGPEGNKMGDDVDPATAPRGRSIYTHFLVSHIGQSYFGIMTERKRLKRQGKSFFSLSNRWIRGYLMSVPVIVLFAGAGYLGAGIEGMWIGLAAMLVVWIISNFELEALNYMEHYGLIRVKGEPIEYRHSWDNDGAFTSWAFIEIGRQADHHDRGETHYWELSSVGGAPQGAPNTGFGYYTEFVLALVPPLWHRIMKRKLAIWDRDFASPEEQKIAREINRKVGYDVDPSAIQGRTMDVDYAL
;
A
#
# COMPACT_ATOMS: atom_id res chain seq x y z
N MET A 1 -28.70 15.18 1.12
CA MET A 1 -27.81 15.94 0.25
C MET A 1 -26.41 16.19 0.86
N ARG A 2 -26.26 16.84 2.05
CA ARG A 2 -24.95 17.11 2.68
C ARG A 2 -24.11 15.85 2.90
N ARG A 3 -24.67 14.74 3.43
CA ARG A 3 -23.97 13.45 3.60
C ARG A 3 -23.54 12.84 2.27
N LEU A 4 -24.38 12.94 1.24
CA LEU A 4 -24.06 12.44 -0.11
C LEU A 4 -22.86 13.18 -0.70
N ILE A 5 -22.85 14.52 -0.61
CA ILE A 5 -21.74 15.35 -1.11
C ILE A 5 -20.44 15.03 -0.34
N LEU A 6 -20.49 15.03 0.99
CA LEU A 6 -19.31 14.70 1.81
C LEU A 6 -18.79 13.29 1.54
N GLY A 7 -19.69 12.31 1.34
CA GLY A 7 -19.33 10.93 1.01
C GLY A 7 -18.53 10.77 -0.29
N HIS A 8 -18.58 11.77 -1.19
CA HIS A 8 -17.76 11.80 -2.40
C HIS A 8 -16.52 12.68 -2.24
N LEU A 9 -16.66 13.85 -1.61
CA LEU A 9 -15.59 14.86 -1.54
C LEU A 9 -14.40 14.41 -0.70
N VAL A 10 -14.61 13.61 0.33
CA VAL A 10 -13.52 13.13 1.20
C VAL A 10 -12.48 12.29 0.44
N TYR A 11 -12.92 11.53 -0.56
CA TYR A 11 -12.04 10.70 -1.38
C TYR A 11 -11.29 11.48 -2.47
N LEU A 12 -11.52 12.79 -2.61
CA LEU A 12 -10.76 13.64 -3.53
C LEU A 12 -9.42 14.10 -2.93
N TRP A 13 -9.17 13.86 -1.64
CA TRP A 13 -7.94 14.29 -0.99
C TRP A 13 -6.69 13.74 -1.70
N THR A 14 -6.61 12.42 -1.85
CA THR A 14 -5.48 11.75 -2.51
C THR A 14 -5.35 12.12 -3.98
N PRO A 15 -6.39 12.11 -4.82
CA PRO A 15 -6.35 12.66 -6.16
C PRO A 15 -5.77 14.07 -6.26
N LEU A 16 -6.19 14.98 -5.39
CA LEU A 16 -5.69 16.36 -5.38
C LEU A 16 -4.21 16.44 -4.97
N GLY A 17 -3.81 15.65 -3.97
CA GLY A 17 -2.40 15.53 -3.57
C GLY A 17 -1.51 15.00 -4.69
N LEU A 18 -1.96 13.98 -5.42
CA LEU A 18 -1.27 13.42 -6.58
C LEU A 18 -1.15 14.43 -7.73
N LEU A 19 -2.20 15.18 -8.01
CA LEU A 19 -2.17 16.26 -9.02
C LEU A 19 -1.23 17.38 -8.60
N ALA A 20 -1.18 17.74 -7.31
CA ALA A 20 -0.23 18.73 -6.80
C ALA A 20 1.22 18.23 -6.94
N ALA A 21 1.50 16.97 -6.61
CA ALA A 21 2.81 16.34 -6.81
C ALA A 21 3.22 16.33 -8.29
N LEU A 22 2.30 15.95 -9.19
CA LEU A 22 2.51 15.99 -10.63
C LEU A 22 2.83 17.40 -11.13
N ALA A 23 2.05 18.40 -10.70
CA ALA A 23 2.28 19.80 -11.05
C ALA A 23 3.65 20.28 -10.54
N GLY A 24 4.05 19.88 -9.33
CA GLY A 24 5.36 20.18 -8.77
C GLY A 24 6.52 19.62 -9.59
N VAL A 25 6.43 18.37 -10.01
CA VAL A 25 7.43 17.72 -10.87
C VAL A 25 7.48 18.42 -12.24
N LEU A 26 6.33 18.75 -12.82
CA LEU A 26 6.26 19.47 -14.11
C LEU A 26 6.77 20.89 -14.03
N ALA A 27 6.59 21.57 -12.90
CA ALA A 27 7.08 22.93 -12.70
C ALA A 27 8.60 23.00 -12.47
N GLY A 28 9.22 21.98 -11.84
CA GLY A 28 10.65 21.93 -11.57
C GLY A 28 11.11 22.96 -10.53
N GLY A 29 12.44 23.13 -10.39
CA GLY A 29 13.01 24.00 -9.38
C GLY A 29 12.54 23.63 -7.96
N HIS A 30 12.25 24.64 -7.15
CA HIS A 30 11.74 24.39 -5.78
C HIS A 30 10.38 23.68 -5.73
N TRP A 31 9.62 23.68 -6.83
CA TRP A 31 8.31 22.99 -6.88
C TRP A 31 8.41 21.46 -6.79
N VAL A 32 9.56 20.87 -7.08
CA VAL A 32 9.74 19.39 -6.92
C VAL A 32 9.52 18.93 -5.49
N TRP A 33 9.60 19.83 -4.50
CA TRP A 33 9.33 19.55 -3.09
C TRP A 33 7.85 19.40 -2.75
N VAL A 34 6.95 19.81 -3.65
CA VAL A 34 5.49 19.77 -3.39
C VAL A 34 5.02 18.37 -3.01
N GLY A 35 5.46 17.32 -3.71
CA GLY A 35 5.08 15.97 -3.36
C GLY A 35 5.58 15.54 -1.97
N MET A 36 6.83 15.85 -1.63
CA MET A 36 7.36 15.61 -0.28
C MET A 36 6.56 16.38 0.79
N SER A 37 6.16 17.61 0.49
CA SER A 37 5.34 18.42 1.38
C SER A 37 3.94 17.86 1.57
N VAL A 38 3.32 17.34 0.49
CA VAL A 38 2.03 16.66 0.56
C VAL A 38 2.14 15.40 1.42
N PHE A 39 3.18 14.59 1.23
CA PHE A 39 3.40 13.39 2.03
C PHE A 39 3.59 13.74 3.52
N THR A 40 4.40 14.77 3.82
CA THR A 40 4.59 15.26 5.20
C THR A 40 3.27 15.77 5.80
N LEU A 41 2.49 16.51 5.01
CA LEU A 41 1.16 16.99 5.45
C LEU A 41 0.23 15.81 5.76
N ASN A 42 0.27 14.74 4.97
CA ASN A 42 -0.51 13.54 5.22
C ASN A 42 -0.15 12.90 6.58
N ILE A 43 1.14 12.81 6.92
CA ILE A 43 1.60 12.31 8.22
C ILE A 43 1.03 13.20 9.36
N ILE A 44 1.12 14.53 9.20
CA ILE A 44 0.62 15.48 10.21
C ILE A 44 -0.90 15.32 10.39
N LEU A 45 -1.66 15.33 9.30
CA LEU A 45 -3.11 15.20 9.34
C LEU A 45 -3.54 13.87 9.95
N ASP A 46 -2.90 12.78 9.57
CA ASP A 46 -3.17 11.46 10.11
C ASP A 46 -2.93 11.40 11.63
N THR A 47 -1.82 11.98 12.08
CA THR A 47 -1.47 12.02 13.50
C THR A 47 -2.46 12.85 14.32
N VAL A 48 -2.88 14.04 13.82
CA VAL A 48 -3.80 14.92 14.57
C VAL A 48 -5.25 14.46 14.52
N THR A 49 -5.63 13.68 13.49
CA THR A 49 -7.00 13.15 13.32
C THR A 49 -7.18 11.73 13.84
N ARG A 50 -6.12 11.09 14.36
CA ARG A 50 -6.14 9.69 14.81
C ARG A 50 -7.27 9.34 15.78
N ASN A 51 -7.68 10.28 16.61
CA ASN A 51 -8.76 10.11 17.59
C ASN A 51 -10.16 10.40 17.02
N ILE A 52 -10.25 10.74 15.74
CA ILE A 52 -11.52 10.99 15.03
C ILE A 52 -11.85 9.73 14.25
N HIS A 53 -12.73 8.92 14.80
CA HIS A 53 -13.14 7.67 14.15
C HIS A 53 -14.33 7.89 13.21
N THR A 54 -14.27 7.24 12.03
CA THR A 54 -15.30 7.36 10.99
C THR A 54 -16.12 6.10 10.82
N ARG A 55 -16.52 5.48 11.92
CA ARG A 55 -17.35 4.25 11.88
C ARG A 55 -18.50 4.40 10.90
N GLY A 56 -18.45 3.66 9.79
CA GLY A 56 -19.45 3.69 8.73
C GLY A 56 -19.49 5.00 7.93
N ALA A 57 -18.35 5.69 7.71
CA ALA A 57 -18.33 6.96 6.94
C ALA A 57 -18.86 6.82 5.51
N ALA A 58 -18.58 5.70 4.87
CA ALA A 58 -19.04 5.41 3.52
C ALA A 58 -20.42 4.77 3.45
N THR A 59 -20.93 4.23 4.59
CA THR A 59 -22.23 3.55 4.65
C THR A 59 -23.18 4.27 5.61
N THR A 60 -24.46 4.40 5.25
CA THR A 60 -25.51 4.93 6.12
C THR A 60 -26.05 3.85 7.04
N LYS A 61 -26.09 2.62 6.57
CA LYS A 61 -26.39 1.39 7.31
C LYS A 61 -25.51 0.28 6.75
N LYS A 62 -25.40 -0.85 7.44
CA LYS A 62 -24.65 -2.01 6.96
C LYS A 62 -25.13 -2.38 5.54
N GLY A 63 -24.27 -2.22 4.54
CA GLY A 63 -24.55 -2.56 3.14
C GLY A 63 -25.26 -1.47 2.30
N GLU A 64 -25.55 -0.27 2.87
CA GLU A 64 -26.11 0.84 2.10
C GLU A 64 -25.02 1.87 1.77
N ALA A 65 -24.68 2.03 0.48
CA ALA A 65 -23.69 3.01 0.04
C ALA A 65 -24.14 4.45 0.32
N ALA A 66 -23.26 5.25 0.91
CA ALA A 66 -23.51 6.68 1.17
C ALA A 66 -23.31 7.57 -0.07
N GLY A 67 -23.36 7.01 -1.28
CA GLY A 67 -23.11 7.74 -2.51
C GLY A 67 -23.52 7.01 -3.77
N LEU A 68 -23.14 7.59 -4.90
CA LEU A 68 -23.37 7.01 -6.23
C LEU A 68 -22.14 6.19 -6.61
N GLY A 69 -22.26 4.86 -6.68
CA GLY A 69 -21.17 3.94 -7.03
C GLY A 69 -20.44 4.32 -8.33
N PHE A 70 -21.14 4.90 -9.29
CA PHE A 70 -20.53 5.46 -10.49
C PHE A 70 -19.47 6.53 -10.19
N LEU A 71 -19.74 7.48 -9.29
CA LEU A 71 -18.79 8.55 -8.95
C LEU A 71 -17.59 8.00 -8.16
N HIS A 72 -17.81 7.03 -7.29
CA HIS A 72 -16.72 6.34 -6.57
C HIS A 72 -15.79 5.61 -7.56
N ASN A 73 -16.37 4.86 -8.51
CA ASN A 73 -15.60 4.18 -9.56
C ASN A 73 -14.88 5.17 -10.49
N LEU A 74 -15.50 6.31 -10.81
CA LEU A 74 -14.89 7.33 -11.67
C LEU A 74 -13.58 7.86 -11.05
N VAL A 75 -13.58 8.14 -9.75
CA VAL A 75 -12.35 8.55 -9.03
C VAL A 75 -11.27 7.48 -9.19
N MET A 76 -11.60 6.21 -9.01
CA MET A 76 -10.66 5.10 -9.15
C MET A 76 -10.04 5.05 -10.55
N TYR A 77 -10.86 5.17 -11.60
CA TYR A 77 -10.39 5.07 -12.99
C TYR A 77 -9.53 6.27 -13.42
N LEU A 78 -9.89 7.48 -12.94
CA LEU A 78 -9.13 8.70 -13.24
C LEU A 78 -7.74 8.72 -12.60
N MET A 79 -7.46 7.85 -11.64
CA MET A 79 -6.13 7.74 -11.06
C MET A 79 -5.09 7.15 -12.01
N LEU A 80 -5.48 6.22 -12.90
CA LEU A 80 -4.54 5.64 -13.85
C LEU A 80 -3.79 6.68 -14.70
N PRO A 81 -4.46 7.63 -15.39
CA PRO A 81 -3.76 8.69 -16.12
C PRO A 81 -2.91 9.60 -15.22
N VAL A 82 -3.26 9.82 -13.95
CA VAL A 82 -2.45 10.61 -13.02
C VAL A 82 -1.15 9.86 -12.69
N PHE A 83 -1.20 8.56 -12.40
CA PHE A 83 -0.01 7.74 -12.16
C PHE A 83 0.89 7.64 -13.40
N VAL A 84 0.31 7.51 -14.58
CA VAL A 84 1.07 7.59 -15.84
C VAL A 84 1.72 8.97 -15.98
N GLY A 85 0.98 10.03 -15.70
CA GLY A 85 1.48 11.41 -15.75
C GLY A 85 2.69 11.65 -14.85
N LEU A 86 2.67 11.13 -13.62
CA LEU A 86 3.80 11.21 -12.68
C LEU A 86 5.07 10.55 -13.25
N LEU A 87 4.94 9.35 -13.83
CA LEU A 87 6.08 8.65 -14.43
C LEU A 87 6.59 9.37 -15.68
N VAL A 88 5.70 9.86 -16.54
CA VAL A 88 6.07 10.63 -17.74
C VAL A 88 6.76 11.93 -17.36
N ALA A 89 6.23 12.67 -16.37
CA ALA A 89 6.83 13.90 -15.87
C ALA A 89 8.24 13.66 -15.30
N LEU A 90 8.43 12.57 -14.52
CA LEU A 90 9.73 12.20 -14.00
C LEU A 90 10.69 11.78 -15.13
N ALA A 91 10.26 10.98 -16.09
CA ALA A 91 11.08 10.59 -17.25
C ALA A 91 11.49 11.83 -18.08
N TRP A 92 10.60 12.81 -18.24
CA TRP A 92 10.94 14.11 -18.84
C TRP A 92 12.04 14.84 -18.07
N ARG A 93 11.99 14.84 -16.73
CA ARG A 93 13.07 15.42 -15.90
C ARG A 93 14.38 14.65 -16.00
N VAL A 94 14.33 13.32 -16.10
CA VAL A 94 15.50 12.49 -16.40
C VAL A 94 16.13 12.90 -17.73
N PHE A 95 15.33 13.06 -18.80
CA PHE A 95 15.82 13.54 -20.10
C PHE A 95 16.46 14.90 -19.97
N GLN A 96 15.82 15.88 -19.34
CA GLN A 96 16.38 17.23 -19.19
C GLN A 96 17.72 17.21 -18.46
N TYR A 97 17.84 16.43 -17.39
CA TYR A 97 19.08 16.30 -16.63
C TYR A 97 20.19 15.67 -17.48
N THR A 98 19.91 14.56 -18.15
CA THR A 98 20.91 13.85 -18.94
C THR A 98 21.31 14.61 -20.19
N ALA A 99 20.40 15.34 -20.81
CA ALA A 99 20.68 16.21 -21.96
C ALA A 99 21.41 17.51 -21.58
N GLY A 100 21.66 17.77 -20.28
CA GLY A 100 22.32 18.99 -19.85
C GLY A 100 21.52 20.25 -20.13
N VAL A 101 20.16 20.15 -20.10
CA VAL A 101 19.31 21.33 -20.34
C VAL A 101 19.57 22.37 -19.25
N PRO A 102 19.89 23.63 -19.63
CA PRO A 102 20.16 24.68 -18.67
C PRO A 102 19.03 24.90 -17.69
N VAL A 103 19.37 25.09 -16.42
CA VAL A 103 18.40 25.38 -15.36
C VAL A 103 18.05 26.86 -15.39
N GLU A 104 16.93 27.19 -16.01
CA GLU A 104 16.46 28.55 -16.20
C GLU A 104 15.04 28.72 -15.69
N THR A 105 14.79 29.78 -14.91
CA THR A 105 13.44 30.13 -14.47
C THR A 105 12.69 30.82 -15.58
N GLN A 106 11.55 30.30 -15.93
CA GLN A 106 10.62 30.87 -16.92
C GLN A 106 9.36 31.34 -16.19
N THR A 107 8.66 32.31 -16.77
CA THR A 107 7.39 32.80 -16.22
C THR A 107 6.28 32.55 -17.23
N PHE A 108 5.26 31.83 -16.78
CA PHE A 108 4.00 31.68 -17.49
C PHE A 108 2.97 32.63 -16.89
N SER A 109 2.34 33.46 -17.72
CA SER A 109 1.29 34.38 -17.28
C SER A 109 0.01 34.15 -18.05
N ALA A 110 -1.09 33.92 -17.32
CA ALA A 110 -2.43 33.76 -17.89
C ALA A 110 -3.49 34.30 -16.92
N PHE A 111 -4.53 34.92 -17.44
CA PHE A 111 -5.68 35.42 -16.67
C PHE A 111 -5.31 36.33 -15.48
N GLY A 112 -4.25 37.11 -15.61
CA GLY A 112 -3.75 38.01 -14.53
C GLY A 112 -2.89 37.32 -13.45
N TRP A 113 -2.65 36.02 -13.55
CA TRP A 113 -1.78 35.22 -12.67
C TRP A 113 -0.44 34.98 -13.37
N SER A 114 0.65 35.04 -12.61
CA SER A 114 1.99 34.67 -13.08
C SER A 114 2.51 33.51 -12.26
N PHE A 115 2.97 32.47 -12.96
CA PHE A 115 3.52 31.25 -12.37
C PHE A 115 4.94 31.03 -12.88
N GLN A 116 5.86 30.79 -11.96
CA GLN A 116 7.26 30.47 -12.29
C GLN A 116 7.46 28.97 -12.38
N TYR A 117 8.12 28.52 -13.42
CA TYR A 117 8.55 27.14 -13.60
C TYR A 117 10.01 27.12 -14.06
N THR A 118 10.67 25.97 -13.97
CA THR A 118 12.08 25.85 -14.31
C THR A 118 12.26 24.85 -15.46
N ASN A 119 12.88 25.31 -16.55
CA ASN A 119 13.45 24.43 -17.55
C ASN A 119 14.72 23.81 -16.98
N GLY A 120 15.04 22.59 -17.44
CA GLY A 120 16.14 21.83 -16.86
C GLY A 120 15.87 21.41 -15.42
N ILE A 121 16.82 20.72 -14.83
CA ILE A 121 16.77 20.23 -13.47
C ILE A 121 18.17 19.93 -12.96
N THR A 122 18.49 20.27 -11.71
CA THR A 122 19.74 19.86 -11.06
C THR A 122 19.68 18.41 -10.59
N GLY A 123 20.83 17.76 -10.32
CA GLY A 123 20.88 16.42 -9.78
C GLY A 123 20.18 16.27 -8.43
N ALA A 124 20.28 17.30 -7.55
CA ALA A 124 19.59 17.31 -6.27
C ALA A 124 18.06 17.35 -6.44
N GLU A 125 17.57 18.21 -7.33
CA GLU A 125 16.15 18.30 -7.64
C GLU A 125 15.63 17.03 -8.29
N LEU A 126 16.41 16.35 -9.15
CA LEU A 126 16.04 15.06 -9.75
C LEU A 126 15.89 13.97 -8.68
N ILE A 127 16.77 13.93 -7.68
CA ILE A 127 16.65 13.01 -6.54
C ILE A 127 15.34 13.29 -5.78
N VAL A 128 15.06 14.53 -5.45
CA VAL A 128 13.82 14.94 -4.76
C VAL A 128 12.59 14.60 -5.58
N ALA A 129 12.58 14.91 -6.87
CA ALA A 129 11.48 14.55 -7.78
C ALA A 129 11.28 13.04 -7.85
N THR A 130 12.37 12.26 -7.90
CA THR A 130 12.30 10.77 -7.91
C THR A 130 11.67 10.23 -6.63
N ILE A 131 12.10 10.70 -5.46
CA ILE A 131 11.54 10.27 -4.17
C ILE A 131 10.08 10.73 -4.06
N SER A 132 9.79 11.98 -4.46
CA SER A 132 8.42 12.51 -4.47
C SER A 132 7.49 11.66 -5.32
N VAL A 133 7.89 11.31 -6.55
CA VAL A 133 7.09 10.42 -7.41
C VAL A 133 6.98 9.02 -6.81
N ALA A 134 8.03 8.48 -6.22
CA ALA A 134 8.05 7.15 -5.63
C ALA A 134 7.01 7.01 -4.49
N LEU A 135 7.01 7.95 -3.54
CA LEU A 135 6.06 7.99 -2.42
C LEU A 135 4.59 8.14 -2.86
N HIS A 136 4.34 8.71 -4.04
CA HIS A 136 2.99 8.85 -4.58
C HIS A 136 2.60 7.69 -5.50
N GLN A 137 3.58 7.05 -6.14
CA GLN A 137 3.33 5.91 -7.02
C GLN A 137 2.88 4.67 -6.23
N GLY A 138 3.31 4.52 -4.97
CA GLY A 138 2.83 3.47 -4.05
C GLY A 138 1.33 3.51 -3.83
N LEU A 139 0.72 4.71 -3.78
CA LEU A 139 -0.75 4.85 -3.70
C LEU A 139 -1.46 4.20 -4.90
N GLY A 140 -0.80 4.11 -6.06
CA GLY A 140 -1.33 3.40 -7.23
C GLY A 140 -1.60 1.93 -6.97
N ILE A 141 -0.82 1.32 -6.07
CA ILE A 141 -1.02 -0.07 -5.67
C ILE A 141 -2.30 -0.21 -4.85
N ILE A 142 -2.63 0.76 -3.99
CA ILE A 142 -3.86 0.75 -3.18
C ILE A 142 -5.10 0.82 -4.09
N TYR A 143 -5.12 1.75 -5.05
CA TYR A 143 -6.20 1.83 -6.04
C TYR A 143 -6.26 0.57 -6.92
N GLY A 144 -5.10 0.04 -7.30
CA GLY A 144 -5.00 -1.20 -8.03
C GLY A 144 -5.47 -2.41 -7.21
N HIS A 145 -5.19 -2.43 -5.90
CA HIS A 145 -5.65 -3.46 -4.97
C HIS A 145 -7.18 -3.52 -4.93
N GLU A 146 -7.85 -2.42 -4.67
CA GLU A 146 -9.32 -2.34 -4.67
C GLU A 146 -9.92 -2.87 -5.98
N LEU A 147 -9.37 -2.44 -7.12
CA LEU A 147 -9.84 -2.89 -8.42
C LEU A 147 -9.44 -4.34 -8.75
N SER A 148 -8.52 -4.97 -8.00
CA SER A 148 -8.11 -6.36 -8.22
C SER A 148 -9.21 -7.37 -7.87
N HIS A 149 -10.14 -6.99 -7.01
CA HIS A 149 -11.32 -7.78 -6.64
C HIS A 149 -12.46 -7.71 -7.65
N THR A 150 -12.30 -6.91 -8.70
CA THR A 150 -13.30 -6.72 -9.76
C THR A 150 -13.03 -7.60 -10.99
N LYS A 151 -13.88 -7.47 -12.02
CA LYS A 151 -13.76 -8.20 -13.29
C LYS A 151 -13.78 -7.22 -14.47
N GLY A 152 -13.35 -7.71 -15.63
CA GLY A 152 -13.42 -6.94 -16.89
C GLY A 152 -12.50 -5.73 -16.95
N PRO A 153 -12.97 -4.56 -17.43
CA PRO A 153 -12.13 -3.37 -17.60
C PRO A 153 -11.53 -2.85 -16.31
N SER A 154 -12.26 -2.90 -15.19
CA SER A 154 -11.75 -2.48 -13.87
C SER A 154 -10.54 -3.30 -13.44
N PHE A 155 -10.60 -4.62 -13.60
CA PHE A 155 -9.44 -5.49 -13.34
C PHE A 155 -8.25 -5.22 -14.28
N LEU A 156 -8.51 -4.84 -15.53
CA LEU A 156 -7.44 -4.43 -16.45
C LEU A 156 -6.75 -3.14 -15.98
N ILE A 157 -7.52 -2.16 -15.49
CA ILE A 157 -7.00 -0.92 -14.88
C ILE A 157 -6.14 -1.25 -13.66
N SER A 158 -6.63 -2.11 -12.75
CA SER A 158 -5.87 -2.65 -11.62
C SER A 158 -4.49 -3.16 -12.05
N ARG A 159 -4.47 -4.02 -13.04
CA ARG A 159 -3.21 -4.61 -13.55
C ARG A 159 -2.24 -3.57 -14.11
N TRP A 160 -2.73 -2.52 -14.76
CA TRP A 160 -1.90 -1.41 -15.21
C TRP A 160 -1.33 -0.62 -14.03
N MET A 161 -2.14 -0.28 -13.02
CA MET A 161 -1.68 0.42 -11.83
C MET A 161 -0.56 -0.36 -11.12
N MET A 162 -0.73 -1.68 -10.94
CA MET A 162 0.29 -2.55 -10.37
C MET A 162 1.56 -2.61 -11.22
N ALA A 163 1.40 -2.72 -12.54
CA ALA A 163 2.54 -2.82 -13.47
C ALA A 163 3.36 -1.52 -13.53
N LEU A 164 2.71 -0.34 -13.43
CA LEU A 164 3.37 0.97 -13.37
C LEU A 164 4.28 1.09 -12.14
N SER A 165 3.88 0.49 -11.01
CA SER A 165 4.62 0.50 -9.75
C SER A 165 5.60 -0.67 -9.57
N GLY A 166 5.77 -1.52 -10.60
CA GLY A 166 6.62 -2.72 -10.50
C GLY A 166 6.02 -3.85 -9.64
N ALA A 167 4.76 -3.74 -9.22
CA ALA A 167 4.05 -4.66 -8.34
C ALA A 167 3.14 -5.65 -9.10
N ALA A 168 3.49 -6.03 -10.32
CA ALA A 168 2.65 -6.88 -11.18
C ALA A 168 2.31 -8.26 -10.58
N HIS A 169 3.10 -8.74 -9.63
CA HIS A 169 2.88 -9.99 -8.88
C HIS A 169 1.67 -9.89 -7.95
N PHE A 170 1.40 -8.72 -7.41
CA PHE A 170 0.46 -8.52 -6.30
C PHE A 170 -0.97 -8.90 -6.67
N CYS A 171 -1.47 -8.58 -7.87
CA CYS A 171 -2.81 -9.00 -8.32
C CYS A 171 -3.10 -10.50 -8.17
N PHE A 172 -2.08 -11.34 -8.17
CA PHE A 172 -2.22 -12.79 -8.08
C PHE A 172 -1.87 -13.31 -6.69
N ALA A 173 -0.82 -12.78 -6.08
CA ALA A 173 -0.43 -13.14 -4.73
C ALA A 173 -1.51 -12.75 -3.72
N HIS A 174 -2.08 -11.56 -3.87
CA HIS A 174 -3.12 -11.05 -2.99
C HIS A 174 -4.39 -11.92 -3.01
N VAL A 175 -5.02 -12.07 -4.17
CA VAL A 175 -6.31 -12.78 -4.28
C VAL A 175 -6.18 -14.30 -4.10
N TYR A 176 -5.08 -14.92 -4.57
CA TYR A 176 -4.94 -16.37 -4.63
C TYR A 176 -4.03 -17.00 -3.57
N ASN A 177 -3.40 -16.17 -2.72
CA ASN A 177 -2.62 -16.65 -1.60
C ASN A 177 -2.98 -15.89 -0.31
N HIS A 178 -2.81 -14.57 -0.28
CA HIS A 178 -3.03 -13.77 0.92
C HIS A 178 -4.46 -13.93 1.48
N HIS A 179 -5.51 -13.74 0.67
CA HIS A 179 -6.91 -13.95 1.09
C HIS A 179 -7.26 -15.40 1.48
N LEU A 180 -6.38 -16.36 1.22
CA LEU A 180 -6.58 -17.76 1.63
C LEU A 180 -5.79 -18.12 2.88
N GLU A 181 -4.57 -17.60 3.01
CA GLU A 181 -3.60 -18.03 4.00
C GLU A 181 -3.27 -16.97 5.06
N LEU A 182 -4.00 -15.85 5.08
CA LEU A 182 -3.87 -14.77 6.06
C LEU A 182 -3.73 -15.29 7.50
N GLY A 183 -2.87 -14.68 8.29
CA GLY A 183 -2.58 -15.04 9.68
C GLY A 183 -1.64 -16.25 9.84
N ARG A 184 -1.16 -16.82 8.73
CA ARG A 184 -0.23 -17.95 8.70
C ARG A 184 1.13 -17.53 8.16
N ALA A 185 1.81 -16.71 8.95
CA ALA A 185 3.08 -16.08 8.56
C ALA A 185 4.13 -17.10 8.08
N TRP A 186 4.84 -16.76 7.00
CA TRP A 186 6.01 -17.51 6.61
C TRP A 186 7.19 -17.18 7.51
N MET A 187 7.60 -18.16 8.32
CA MET A 187 8.67 -18.01 9.31
C MET A 187 10.08 -18.14 8.71
N GLY A 188 10.19 -18.41 7.41
CA GLY A 188 11.44 -18.67 6.73
C GLY A 188 11.75 -20.17 6.57
N PRO A 189 12.88 -20.53 5.95
CA PRO A 189 13.21 -21.93 5.59
C PRO A 189 13.31 -22.88 6.78
N GLU A 190 13.61 -22.36 7.97
CA GLU A 190 13.73 -23.16 9.20
C GLU A 190 12.38 -23.40 9.89
N GLY A 191 11.41 -22.48 9.71
CA GLY A 191 10.09 -22.58 10.33
C GLY A 191 9.03 -23.22 9.44
N ASN A 192 8.99 -22.84 8.15
CA ASN A 192 8.07 -23.39 7.17
C ASN A 192 8.78 -23.47 5.83
N LYS A 193 8.54 -24.55 5.08
CA LYS A 193 9.10 -24.67 3.73
C LYS A 193 8.39 -23.73 2.77
N MET A 194 9.14 -23.22 1.80
CA MET A 194 8.56 -22.52 0.68
C MET A 194 7.62 -23.50 -0.06
N GLY A 195 6.34 -23.13 -0.20
CA GLY A 195 5.31 -24.01 -0.79
C GLY A 195 4.35 -24.64 0.21
N ASP A 196 4.58 -24.46 1.52
CA ASP A 196 3.55 -24.74 2.53
C ASP A 196 2.40 -23.71 2.38
N ASP A 197 1.22 -24.07 2.93
CA ASP A 197 0.07 -23.17 2.97
C ASP A 197 0.35 -22.04 3.98
N VAL A 198 1.07 -21.01 3.56
CA VAL A 198 1.48 -19.85 4.36
C VAL A 198 1.32 -18.57 3.57
N ASP A 199 1.21 -17.46 4.28
CA ASP A 199 1.10 -16.13 3.72
C ASP A 199 2.38 -15.31 3.98
N PRO A 200 3.19 -15.02 2.96
CA PRO A 200 4.36 -14.16 3.12
C PRO A 200 4.02 -12.71 3.52
N ALA A 201 2.81 -12.22 3.19
CA ALA A 201 2.36 -10.88 3.51
C ALA A 201 2.02 -10.71 5.01
N THR A 202 1.70 -11.80 5.72
CA THR A 202 1.54 -11.77 7.18
C THR A 202 2.91 -11.69 7.87
N ALA A 203 3.16 -10.61 8.61
CA ALA A 203 4.40 -10.41 9.36
C ALA A 203 4.37 -11.14 10.71
N PRO A 204 5.31 -12.06 11.03
CA PRO A 204 5.39 -12.67 12.34
C PRO A 204 5.90 -11.69 13.40
N ARG A 205 5.58 -11.96 14.67
CA ARG A 205 6.06 -11.20 15.83
C ARG A 205 7.60 -11.12 15.83
N GLY A 206 8.14 -9.95 16.12
CA GLY A 206 9.58 -9.70 16.20
C GLY A 206 10.27 -9.44 14.85
N ARG A 207 9.62 -9.62 13.71
CA ARG A 207 10.19 -9.26 12.41
C ARG A 207 10.17 -7.74 12.21
N SER A 208 11.29 -7.16 11.75
CA SER A 208 11.33 -5.75 11.36
C SER A 208 10.67 -5.51 9.99
N ILE A 209 10.20 -4.29 9.74
CA ILE A 209 9.65 -3.91 8.43
C ILE A 209 10.66 -4.14 7.29
N TYR A 210 11.95 -3.89 7.54
CA TYR A 210 13.01 -4.05 6.53
C TYR A 210 13.20 -5.51 6.12
N THR A 211 13.22 -6.41 7.11
CA THR A 211 13.30 -7.86 6.83
C THR A 211 11.99 -8.35 6.22
N HIS A 212 10.84 -7.81 6.68
CA HIS A 212 9.54 -8.16 6.15
C HIS A 212 9.44 -7.81 4.66
N PHE A 213 9.85 -6.61 4.27
CA PHE A 213 9.85 -6.18 2.87
C PHE A 213 10.52 -7.21 1.96
N LEU A 214 11.73 -7.65 2.31
CA LEU A 214 12.47 -8.62 1.48
C LEU A 214 11.78 -9.98 1.45
N VAL A 215 11.37 -10.48 2.62
CA VAL A 215 10.76 -11.81 2.76
C VAL A 215 9.38 -11.85 2.09
N SER A 216 8.56 -10.84 2.31
CA SER A 216 7.21 -10.75 1.76
C SER A 216 7.25 -10.60 0.24
N HIS A 217 8.00 -9.66 -0.28
CA HIS A 217 8.10 -9.40 -1.73
C HIS A 217 8.59 -10.64 -2.51
N ILE A 218 9.64 -11.31 -2.01
CA ILE A 218 10.15 -12.54 -2.63
C ILE A 218 9.12 -13.67 -2.49
N GLY A 219 8.54 -13.83 -1.31
CA GLY A 219 7.55 -14.86 -1.01
C GLY A 219 6.31 -14.73 -1.89
N GLN A 220 5.71 -13.56 -1.97
CA GLN A 220 4.53 -13.30 -2.79
C GLN A 220 4.80 -13.56 -4.28
N SER A 221 5.98 -13.15 -4.78
CA SER A 221 6.40 -13.45 -6.15
C SER A 221 6.50 -14.96 -6.39
N TYR A 222 7.10 -15.71 -5.46
CA TYR A 222 7.22 -17.16 -5.53
C TYR A 222 5.84 -17.84 -5.55
N PHE A 223 4.94 -17.49 -4.61
CA PHE A 223 3.60 -18.07 -4.56
C PHE A 223 2.78 -17.73 -5.80
N GLY A 224 2.89 -16.51 -6.32
CA GLY A 224 2.26 -16.10 -7.57
C GLY A 224 2.71 -16.98 -8.75
N ILE A 225 4.02 -17.23 -8.87
CA ILE A 225 4.61 -18.13 -9.89
C ILE A 225 4.07 -19.57 -9.72
N MET A 226 4.08 -20.09 -8.49
CA MET A 226 3.65 -21.47 -8.22
C MET A 226 2.16 -21.67 -8.50
N THR A 227 1.33 -20.72 -8.11
CA THR A 227 -0.12 -20.73 -8.38
C THR A 227 -0.39 -20.73 -9.88
N GLU A 228 0.29 -19.86 -10.62
CA GLU A 228 0.13 -19.78 -12.06
C GLU A 228 0.67 -21.05 -12.79
N ARG A 229 1.78 -21.62 -12.31
CA ARG A 229 2.32 -22.87 -12.81
C ARG A 229 1.32 -24.04 -12.61
N LYS A 230 0.71 -24.15 -11.42
CA LYS A 230 -0.32 -25.17 -11.13
C LYS A 230 -1.53 -25.00 -12.06
N ARG A 231 -2.00 -23.76 -12.27
CA ARG A 231 -3.12 -23.44 -13.17
C ARG A 231 -2.85 -23.85 -14.61
N LEU A 232 -1.69 -23.45 -15.17
CA LEU A 232 -1.31 -23.74 -16.55
C LEU A 232 -1.12 -25.24 -16.79
N LYS A 233 -0.51 -25.95 -15.82
CA LYS A 233 -0.38 -27.41 -15.90
C LYS A 233 -1.75 -28.10 -15.99
N ARG A 234 -2.76 -27.66 -15.19
CA ARG A 234 -4.14 -28.20 -15.29
C ARG A 234 -4.79 -27.94 -16.65
N GLN A 235 -4.40 -26.87 -17.34
CA GLN A 235 -4.91 -26.49 -18.67
C GLN A 235 -4.07 -27.08 -19.84
N GLY A 236 -3.04 -27.86 -19.55
CA GLY A 236 -2.15 -28.40 -20.58
C GLY A 236 -1.32 -27.33 -21.32
N LYS A 237 -1.10 -26.16 -20.70
CA LYS A 237 -0.40 -25.03 -21.31
C LYS A 237 1.01 -24.87 -20.77
N SER A 238 1.92 -24.39 -21.63
CA SER A 238 3.29 -24.05 -21.24
C SER A 238 3.33 -22.89 -20.27
N PHE A 239 4.24 -22.96 -19.29
CA PHE A 239 4.51 -21.84 -18.37
C PHE A 239 5.02 -20.60 -19.11
N PHE A 240 5.83 -20.76 -20.15
CA PHE A 240 6.39 -19.66 -20.95
C PHE A 240 5.47 -19.19 -22.09
N SER A 241 4.17 -19.42 -21.99
CA SER A 241 3.18 -18.92 -22.94
C SER A 241 2.56 -17.62 -22.51
N LEU A 242 2.01 -16.84 -23.45
CA LEU A 242 1.19 -15.67 -23.16
C LEU A 242 -0.14 -16.00 -22.43
N SER A 243 -0.46 -17.30 -22.26
CA SER A 243 -1.52 -17.71 -21.33
C SER A 243 -1.13 -17.52 -19.87
N ASN A 244 0.15 -17.34 -19.57
CA ASN A 244 0.67 -17.05 -18.25
C ASN A 244 0.34 -15.60 -17.84
N ARG A 245 -0.54 -15.47 -16.82
CA ARG A 245 -1.00 -14.17 -16.34
C ARG A 245 0.10 -13.41 -15.61
N TRP A 246 1.01 -14.12 -14.94
CA TRP A 246 2.14 -13.54 -14.24
C TRP A 246 3.12 -12.91 -15.26
N ILE A 247 3.51 -13.65 -16.31
CA ILE A 247 4.35 -13.12 -17.39
C ILE A 247 3.69 -11.91 -18.06
N ARG A 248 2.38 -11.98 -18.38
CA ARG A 248 1.67 -10.85 -18.95
C ARG A 248 1.65 -9.63 -18.03
N GLY A 249 1.60 -9.84 -16.71
CA GLY A 249 1.69 -8.75 -15.74
C GLY A 249 3.02 -8.01 -15.85
N TYR A 250 4.12 -8.72 -15.84
CA TYR A 250 5.45 -8.10 -15.98
C TYR A 250 5.70 -7.52 -17.37
N LEU A 251 5.15 -8.10 -18.43
CA LEU A 251 5.19 -7.49 -19.77
C LEU A 251 4.49 -6.13 -19.82
N MET A 252 3.46 -5.92 -18.98
CA MET A 252 2.82 -4.60 -18.85
C MET A 252 3.73 -3.56 -18.18
N SER A 253 4.78 -3.95 -17.47
CA SER A 253 5.78 -3.03 -16.90
C SER A 253 6.86 -2.61 -17.94
N VAL A 254 6.98 -3.32 -19.05
CA VAL A 254 7.97 -3.00 -20.10
C VAL A 254 7.87 -1.57 -20.63
N PRO A 255 6.68 -0.99 -20.89
CA PRO A 255 6.56 0.42 -21.29
C PRO A 255 7.22 1.40 -20.32
N VAL A 256 7.18 1.14 -19.01
CA VAL A 256 7.85 1.99 -18.01
C VAL A 256 9.37 1.89 -18.14
N ILE A 257 9.89 0.67 -18.31
CA ILE A 257 11.32 0.43 -18.51
C ILE A 257 11.80 1.18 -19.77
N VAL A 258 11.05 1.03 -20.88
CA VAL A 258 11.36 1.70 -22.16
C VAL A 258 11.28 3.22 -22.02
N LEU A 259 10.30 3.73 -21.30
CA LEU A 259 10.13 5.17 -21.06
C LEU A 259 11.36 5.77 -20.37
N PHE A 260 11.79 5.18 -19.26
CA PHE A 260 12.91 5.71 -18.47
C PHE A 260 14.27 5.47 -19.13
N ALA A 261 14.49 4.27 -19.66
CA ALA A 261 15.70 3.96 -20.42
C ALA A 261 15.83 4.85 -21.66
N GLY A 262 14.73 5.02 -22.40
CA GLY A 262 14.65 5.87 -23.59
C GLY A 262 14.87 7.35 -23.28
N ALA A 263 14.22 7.89 -22.24
CA ALA A 263 14.39 9.27 -21.82
C ALA A 263 15.88 9.58 -21.48
N GLY A 264 16.51 8.72 -20.69
CA GLY A 264 17.92 8.88 -20.36
C GLY A 264 18.83 8.70 -21.59
N TYR A 265 18.57 7.69 -22.42
CA TYR A 265 19.37 7.43 -23.62
C TYR A 265 19.33 8.58 -24.65
N LEU A 266 18.17 9.18 -24.84
CA LEU A 266 18.01 10.34 -25.71
C LEU A 266 18.78 11.57 -25.19
N GLY A 267 18.99 11.66 -23.88
CA GLY A 267 19.75 12.77 -23.28
C GLY A 267 21.28 12.57 -23.37
N ALA A 268 21.79 11.41 -22.97
CA ALA A 268 23.24 11.17 -22.85
C ALA A 268 23.66 9.72 -23.25
N GLY A 269 22.97 9.10 -24.21
CA GLY A 269 23.32 7.76 -24.66
C GLY A 269 23.25 6.72 -23.54
N ILE A 270 24.20 5.78 -23.52
CA ILE A 270 24.23 4.67 -22.57
C ILE A 270 24.32 5.15 -21.10
N GLU A 271 25.10 6.18 -20.83
CA GLU A 271 25.22 6.73 -19.47
C GLU A 271 23.90 7.29 -18.98
N GLY A 272 23.22 8.07 -19.80
CA GLY A 272 21.88 8.60 -19.50
C GLY A 272 20.84 7.49 -19.32
N MET A 273 20.90 6.41 -20.12
CA MET A 273 20.04 5.24 -19.98
C MET A 273 20.12 4.64 -18.56
N TRP A 274 21.31 4.51 -18.00
CA TRP A 274 21.48 3.97 -16.65
C TRP A 274 20.94 4.91 -15.57
N ILE A 275 21.05 6.23 -15.77
CA ILE A 275 20.42 7.21 -14.86
C ILE A 275 18.89 7.07 -14.87
N GLY A 276 18.30 6.93 -16.06
CA GLY A 276 16.85 6.72 -16.18
C GLY A 276 16.41 5.42 -15.52
N LEU A 277 17.10 4.31 -15.78
CA LEU A 277 16.78 3.03 -15.13
C LEU A 277 16.97 3.08 -13.61
N ALA A 278 17.97 3.80 -13.12
CA ALA A 278 18.16 3.99 -11.67
C ALA A 278 17.00 4.77 -11.03
N ALA A 279 16.54 5.86 -11.66
CA ALA A 279 15.38 6.60 -11.19
C ALA A 279 14.12 5.73 -11.15
N MET A 280 13.85 4.97 -12.22
CA MET A 280 12.75 4.01 -12.27
C MET A 280 12.85 2.96 -11.16
N LEU A 281 14.03 2.39 -10.95
CA LEU A 281 14.26 1.37 -9.92
C LEU A 281 13.99 1.91 -8.52
N VAL A 282 14.40 3.14 -8.23
CA VAL A 282 14.10 3.82 -6.95
C VAL A 282 12.60 3.97 -6.77
N VAL A 283 11.86 4.40 -7.82
CA VAL A 283 10.39 4.48 -7.77
C VAL A 283 9.79 3.12 -7.43
N TRP A 284 10.19 2.06 -8.10
CA TRP A 284 9.65 0.72 -7.87
C TRP A 284 10.00 0.16 -6.48
N ILE A 285 11.23 0.36 -6.01
CA ILE A 285 11.65 -0.10 -4.68
C ILE A 285 10.82 0.57 -3.59
N ILE A 286 10.68 1.90 -3.64
CA ILE A 286 9.92 2.65 -2.62
C ILE A 286 8.43 2.28 -2.69
N SER A 287 7.83 2.23 -3.88
CA SER A 287 6.42 1.86 -4.03
C SER A 287 6.11 0.44 -3.52
N ASN A 288 7.00 -0.53 -3.79
CA ASN A 288 6.83 -1.88 -3.25
C ASN A 288 7.14 -1.95 -1.75
N PHE A 289 8.05 -1.11 -1.25
CA PHE A 289 8.28 -0.99 0.19
C PHE A 289 7.02 -0.47 0.92
N GLU A 290 6.33 0.52 0.35
CA GLU A 290 5.05 1.03 0.89
C GLU A 290 3.95 -0.03 0.87
N LEU A 291 3.86 -0.83 -0.20
CA LEU A 291 2.95 -1.98 -0.26
C LEU A 291 3.20 -2.97 0.87
N GLU A 292 4.46 -3.39 1.04
CA GLU A 292 4.80 -4.37 2.07
C GLU A 292 4.72 -3.77 3.48
N ALA A 293 4.85 -2.44 3.61
CA ALA A 293 4.60 -1.75 4.86
C ALA A 293 3.11 -1.78 5.25
N LEU A 294 2.19 -1.66 4.29
CA LEU A 294 0.75 -1.84 4.55
C LEU A 294 0.46 -3.27 5.00
N ASN A 295 0.90 -4.29 4.25
CA ASN A 295 0.77 -5.70 4.65
C ASN A 295 1.34 -5.94 6.06
N TYR A 296 2.49 -5.31 6.36
CA TYR A 296 3.13 -5.39 7.67
C TYR A 296 2.25 -4.83 8.78
N MET A 297 1.68 -3.65 8.60
CA MET A 297 0.86 -2.99 9.61
C MET A 297 -0.48 -3.70 9.81
N GLU A 298 -1.12 -4.12 8.73
CA GLU A 298 -2.43 -4.74 8.70
C GLU A 298 -2.47 -6.14 9.33
N HIS A 299 -1.33 -6.87 9.35
CA HIS A 299 -1.31 -8.27 9.79
C HIS A 299 -0.18 -8.61 10.76
N TYR A 300 0.51 -7.60 11.33
CA TYR A 300 1.64 -7.82 12.21
C TYR A 300 1.31 -8.65 13.43
N GLY A 301 1.96 -9.80 13.55
CA GLY A 301 1.94 -10.64 14.74
C GLY A 301 0.63 -11.39 15.01
N LEU A 302 -0.37 -11.25 14.14
CA LEU A 302 -1.63 -11.99 14.22
C LEU A 302 -1.41 -13.45 13.79
N ILE A 303 -2.16 -14.36 14.38
CA ILE A 303 -1.96 -15.80 14.23
C ILE A 303 -3.28 -16.46 13.91
N ARG A 304 -3.28 -17.32 12.89
CA ARG A 304 -4.40 -18.21 12.56
C ARG A 304 -3.95 -19.67 12.54
N VAL A 305 -4.74 -20.56 13.14
CA VAL A 305 -4.48 -22.00 13.13
C VAL A 305 -4.72 -22.57 11.73
N LYS A 306 -3.91 -23.53 11.32
CA LYS A 306 -4.08 -24.21 10.02
C LYS A 306 -5.44 -24.89 9.93
N GLY A 307 -6.19 -24.58 8.86
CA GLY A 307 -7.51 -25.15 8.60
C GLY A 307 -8.67 -24.36 9.21
N GLU A 308 -8.40 -23.42 10.10
CA GLU A 308 -9.43 -22.52 10.63
C GLU A 308 -9.79 -21.42 9.61
N PRO A 309 -11.04 -20.94 9.61
CA PRO A 309 -11.47 -19.85 8.74
C PRO A 309 -10.75 -18.54 9.10
N ILE A 310 -10.69 -17.64 8.13
CA ILE A 310 -10.30 -16.24 8.40
C ILE A 310 -11.47 -15.59 9.12
N GLU A 311 -11.18 -14.89 10.22
CA GLU A 311 -12.15 -14.14 11.01
C GLU A 311 -11.65 -12.71 11.22
N TYR A 312 -12.52 -11.81 11.65
CA TYR A 312 -12.20 -10.38 11.85
C TYR A 312 -10.97 -10.14 12.73
N ARG A 313 -10.74 -11.01 13.73
CA ARG A 313 -9.56 -10.92 14.62
C ARG A 313 -8.20 -11.12 13.94
N HIS A 314 -8.17 -11.58 12.69
CA HIS A 314 -6.92 -11.86 11.94
C HIS A 314 -6.42 -10.66 11.14
N SER A 315 -7.06 -9.51 11.25
CA SER A 315 -6.62 -8.25 10.63
C SER A 315 -6.69 -7.11 11.63
N TRP A 316 -5.73 -6.20 11.58
CA TRP A 316 -5.79 -4.94 12.30
C TRP A 316 -6.65 -3.95 11.54
N ASP A 317 -7.77 -3.51 12.14
CA ASP A 317 -8.58 -2.44 11.57
C ASP A 317 -8.04 -1.06 11.93
N ASN A 318 -8.35 -0.09 11.10
CA ASN A 318 -8.06 1.31 11.30
C ASN A 318 -9.28 2.16 10.95
N ASP A 319 -9.90 2.76 11.97
CA ASP A 319 -11.07 3.63 11.85
C ASP A 319 -10.72 5.13 11.82
N GLY A 320 -9.44 5.48 11.69
CA GLY A 320 -8.97 6.87 11.64
C GLY A 320 -9.59 7.62 10.46
N ALA A 321 -10.09 8.83 10.70
CA ALA A 321 -10.78 9.61 9.67
C ALA A 321 -9.91 9.88 8.45
N PHE A 322 -8.67 10.32 8.68
CA PHE A 322 -7.77 10.65 7.58
C PHE A 322 -7.31 9.40 6.82
N THR A 323 -6.99 8.31 7.53
CA THR A 323 -6.68 7.02 6.91
C THR A 323 -7.82 6.56 6.00
N SER A 324 -9.07 6.58 6.48
CA SER A 324 -10.24 6.21 5.70
C SER A 324 -10.35 7.02 4.39
N TRP A 325 -10.09 8.31 4.44
CA TRP A 325 -10.20 9.18 3.26
C TRP A 325 -9.02 9.05 2.31
N ALA A 326 -7.81 9.04 2.84
CA ALA A 326 -6.58 9.03 2.06
C ALA A 326 -6.33 7.68 1.39
N PHE A 327 -6.72 6.59 2.05
CA PHE A 327 -6.48 5.22 1.61
C PHE A 327 -7.78 4.50 1.17
N ILE A 328 -8.84 5.24 0.80
CA ILE A 328 -10.09 4.68 0.27
C ILE A 328 -10.62 3.50 1.09
N GLU A 329 -10.79 3.70 2.40
CA GLU A 329 -11.34 2.74 3.38
C GLU A 329 -10.53 1.43 3.53
N ILE A 330 -9.32 1.31 2.96
CA ILE A 330 -8.53 0.08 3.07
C ILE A 330 -8.21 -0.30 4.52
N GLY A 331 -8.24 0.66 5.45
CA GLY A 331 -8.10 0.41 6.89
C GLY A 331 -9.17 -0.48 7.50
N ARG A 332 -10.24 -0.79 6.78
CA ARG A 332 -11.30 -1.73 7.20
C ARG A 332 -10.95 -3.15 6.73
N GLN A 333 -9.76 -3.58 7.09
CA GLN A 333 -9.16 -4.83 6.61
C GLN A 333 -9.95 -6.06 7.00
N ALA A 334 -10.51 -6.10 8.21
CA ALA A 334 -11.26 -7.25 8.66
C ALA A 334 -12.54 -7.47 7.82
N ASP A 335 -13.29 -6.41 7.53
CA ASP A 335 -14.48 -6.50 6.68
C ASP A 335 -14.09 -6.76 5.21
N HIS A 336 -12.96 -6.22 4.74
CA HIS A 336 -12.42 -6.50 3.42
C HIS A 336 -12.05 -7.97 3.24
N HIS A 337 -11.40 -8.60 4.21
CA HIS A 337 -11.03 -10.02 4.15
C HIS A 337 -12.23 -10.96 4.26
N ASP A 338 -13.27 -10.58 5.00
CA ASP A 338 -14.51 -11.35 5.10
C ASP A 338 -15.35 -11.23 3.82
N ARG A 339 -15.34 -10.06 3.19
CA ARG A 339 -16.18 -9.72 2.04
C ARG A 339 -15.39 -9.14 0.87
N GLY A 340 -14.33 -9.82 0.43
CA GLY A 340 -13.34 -9.33 -0.54
C GLY A 340 -13.88 -8.83 -1.90
N GLU A 341 -15.13 -9.13 -2.28
CA GLU A 341 -15.78 -8.60 -3.48
C GLU A 341 -16.56 -7.29 -3.21
N THR A 342 -16.60 -6.81 -1.94
CA THR A 342 -17.33 -5.59 -1.54
C THR A 342 -16.52 -4.36 -1.91
N HIS A 343 -17.18 -3.36 -2.48
CA HIS A 343 -16.53 -2.10 -2.83
C HIS A 343 -16.13 -1.29 -1.59
N TYR A 344 -15.04 -0.53 -1.69
CA TYR A 344 -14.49 0.25 -0.58
C TYR A 344 -15.51 1.16 0.11
N TRP A 345 -16.46 1.76 -0.64
CA TRP A 345 -17.51 2.61 -0.08
C TRP A 345 -18.64 1.85 0.63
N GLU A 346 -18.61 0.53 0.61
CA GLU A 346 -19.55 -0.37 1.27
C GLU A 346 -18.93 -1.08 2.48
N LEU A 347 -17.61 -0.93 2.70
CA LEU A 347 -16.90 -1.50 3.85
C LEU A 347 -17.34 -0.83 5.14
N SER A 348 -17.39 -1.61 6.22
CA SER A 348 -17.86 -1.18 7.54
C SER A 348 -16.82 -1.46 8.61
N SER A 349 -16.79 -0.64 9.66
CA SER A 349 -16.13 -1.01 10.90
C SER A 349 -16.88 -2.16 11.57
N VAL A 350 -16.16 -3.22 11.92
CA VAL A 350 -16.76 -4.46 12.47
C VAL A 350 -16.70 -4.55 13.99
N GLY A 351 -16.26 -3.49 14.67
CA GLY A 351 -16.21 -3.41 16.13
C GLY A 351 -15.03 -4.17 16.74
N GLY A 352 -15.01 -4.26 18.05
CA GLY A 352 -13.95 -4.84 18.86
C GLY A 352 -14.22 -6.25 19.39
N ALA A 353 -13.47 -6.64 20.43
CA ALA A 353 -13.51 -7.95 21.06
C ALA A 353 -14.93 -8.34 21.55
N PRO A 354 -15.21 -9.66 21.59
CA PRO A 354 -14.38 -10.76 21.10
C PRO A 354 -14.61 -11.12 19.62
N GLN A 355 -15.67 -10.66 18.97
CA GLN A 355 -16.07 -11.09 17.62
C GLN A 355 -15.68 -10.09 16.53
N GLY A 356 -15.18 -8.91 16.90
CA GLY A 356 -14.76 -7.88 15.94
C GLY A 356 -13.26 -7.91 15.63
N ALA A 357 -12.79 -6.84 15.01
CA ALA A 357 -11.40 -6.64 14.68
C ALA A 357 -10.62 -5.93 15.79
N PRO A 358 -9.35 -6.29 16.01
CA PRO A 358 -8.45 -5.48 16.81
C PRO A 358 -8.10 -4.19 16.06
N ASN A 359 -7.83 -3.09 16.81
CA ASN A 359 -7.48 -1.81 16.25
C ASN A 359 -6.14 -1.32 16.82
N THR A 360 -5.25 -0.82 15.96
CA THR A 360 -3.96 -0.31 16.39
C THR A 360 -4.05 1.05 17.09
N GLY A 361 -5.10 1.81 16.82
CA GLY A 361 -5.34 3.14 17.38
C GLY A 361 -4.49 4.26 16.78
N PHE A 362 -3.76 4.00 15.70
CA PHE A 362 -3.02 4.99 14.94
C PHE A 362 -3.55 5.03 13.52
N GLY A 363 -3.33 6.13 12.79
CA GLY A 363 -3.56 6.16 11.35
C GLY A 363 -2.38 5.55 10.58
N TYR A 364 -2.59 5.16 9.32
CA TYR A 364 -1.59 4.43 8.53
C TYR A 364 -0.30 5.20 8.26
N TYR A 365 -0.36 6.51 8.03
CA TYR A 365 0.88 7.29 7.89
C TYR A 365 1.67 7.35 9.19
N THR A 366 0.98 7.42 10.33
CA THR A 366 1.60 7.38 11.67
C THR A 366 2.22 6.01 11.93
N GLU A 367 1.51 4.93 11.63
CA GLU A 367 2.01 3.55 11.75
C GLU A 367 3.22 3.31 10.87
N PHE A 368 3.19 3.80 9.63
CA PHE A 368 4.33 3.72 8.73
C PHE A 368 5.58 4.33 9.35
N VAL A 369 5.48 5.57 9.86
CA VAL A 369 6.62 6.23 10.52
C VAL A 369 7.09 5.46 11.76
N LEU A 370 6.17 4.93 12.58
CA LEU A 370 6.50 4.12 13.74
C LEU A 370 7.20 2.80 13.35
N ALA A 371 6.74 2.16 12.28
CA ALA A 371 7.31 0.90 11.77
C ALA A 371 8.73 1.07 11.22
N LEU A 372 9.06 2.25 10.67
CA LEU A 372 10.44 2.59 10.24
C LEU A 372 11.44 2.57 11.40
N VAL A 373 10.96 2.60 12.65
CA VAL A 373 11.79 2.49 13.86
C VAL A 373 11.45 1.18 14.61
N PRO A 374 12.00 0.02 14.20
CA PRO A 374 11.58 -1.29 14.70
C PRO A 374 11.57 -1.43 16.23
N PRO A 375 12.51 -0.89 17.00
CA PRO A 375 12.46 -0.99 18.47
C PRO A 375 11.21 -0.30 19.06
N LEU A 376 10.79 0.84 18.46
CA LEU A 376 9.59 1.56 18.89
C LEU A 376 8.34 0.80 18.49
N TRP A 377 8.25 0.34 17.24
CA TRP A 377 7.15 -0.47 16.74
C TRP A 377 6.95 -1.74 17.59
N HIS A 378 8.01 -2.49 17.83
CA HIS A 378 7.95 -3.72 18.63
C HIS A 378 7.51 -3.45 20.09
N ARG A 379 7.96 -2.33 20.69
CA ARG A 379 7.51 -1.94 22.03
C ARG A 379 6.00 -1.65 22.08
N ILE A 380 5.45 -0.99 21.06
CA ILE A 380 4.02 -0.69 20.94
C ILE A 380 3.25 -1.98 20.71
N MET A 381 3.63 -2.74 19.68
CA MET A 381 2.89 -3.92 19.25
C MET A 381 2.96 -5.06 20.26
N LYS A 382 4.03 -5.18 21.02
CA LYS A 382 4.13 -6.15 22.13
C LYS A 382 2.95 -6.04 23.09
N ARG A 383 2.57 -4.82 23.48
CA ARG A 383 1.42 -4.59 24.39
C ARG A 383 0.09 -4.88 23.69
N LYS A 384 -0.08 -4.42 22.45
CA LYS A 384 -1.31 -4.64 21.67
C LYS A 384 -1.54 -6.12 21.38
N LEU A 385 -0.48 -6.85 21.05
CA LEU A 385 -0.56 -8.30 20.85
C LEU A 385 -0.85 -9.06 22.15
N ALA A 386 -0.40 -8.59 23.30
CA ALA A 386 -0.79 -9.19 24.57
C ALA A 386 -2.29 -9.02 24.86
N ILE A 387 -2.88 -7.88 24.49
CA ILE A 387 -4.34 -7.66 24.56
C ILE A 387 -5.05 -8.56 23.54
N TRP A 388 -4.53 -8.68 22.31
CA TRP A 388 -5.07 -9.57 21.31
C TRP A 388 -5.05 -11.05 21.78
N ASP A 389 -3.95 -11.50 22.35
CA ASP A 389 -3.80 -12.85 22.90
C ASP A 389 -4.84 -13.15 23.97
N ARG A 390 -5.22 -12.15 24.77
CA ARG A 390 -6.20 -12.28 25.87
C ARG A 390 -7.63 -12.23 25.38
N ASP A 391 -7.98 -11.28 24.51
CA ASP A 391 -9.37 -10.87 24.24
C ASP A 391 -9.92 -11.39 22.91
N PHE A 392 -9.06 -11.71 21.94
CA PHE A 392 -9.44 -12.07 20.57
C PHE A 392 -9.03 -13.49 20.19
N ALA A 393 -7.85 -13.94 20.60
CA ALA A 393 -7.27 -15.20 20.18
C ALA A 393 -8.05 -16.40 20.71
N SER A 394 -8.26 -17.41 19.86
CA SER A 394 -8.79 -18.71 20.29
C SER A 394 -7.81 -19.41 21.26
N PRO A 395 -8.26 -20.42 22.04
CA PRO A 395 -7.37 -21.17 22.94
C PRO A 395 -6.15 -21.77 22.22
N GLU A 396 -6.32 -22.24 20.99
CA GLU A 396 -5.27 -22.82 20.16
C GLU A 396 -4.29 -21.73 19.68
N GLU A 397 -4.80 -20.57 19.23
CA GLU A 397 -3.98 -19.43 18.85
C GLU A 397 -3.19 -18.89 20.04
N GLN A 398 -3.79 -18.80 21.24
CA GLN A 398 -3.10 -18.42 22.46
C GLN A 398 -1.93 -19.36 22.81
N LYS A 399 -2.09 -20.66 22.56
CA LYS A 399 -1.00 -21.64 22.77
C LYS A 399 0.17 -21.34 21.85
N ILE A 400 -0.09 -21.11 20.55
CA ILE A 400 0.92 -20.77 19.56
C ILE A 400 1.57 -19.41 19.91
N ALA A 401 0.75 -18.43 20.28
CA ALA A 401 1.20 -17.11 20.69
C ALA A 401 2.18 -17.15 21.85
N ARG A 402 1.89 -17.92 22.90
CA ARG A 402 2.79 -18.10 24.05
C ARG A 402 4.16 -18.68 23.66
N GLU A 403 4.19 -19.62 22.71
CA GLU A 403 5.46 -20.19 22.23
C GLU A 403 6.28 -19.17 21.44
N ILE A 404 5.62 -18.40 20.56
CA ILE A 404 6.25 -17.35 19.77
C ILE A 404 6.74 -16.23 20.69
N ASN A 405 5.91 -15.74 21.61
CA ASN A 405 6.24 -14.66 22.53
C ASN A 405 7.51 -14.95 23.33
N ARG A 406 7.65 -16.18 23.87
CA ARG A 406 8.87 -16.61 24.57
C ARG A 406 10.11 -16.55 23.67
N LYS A 407 9.99 -16.96 22.41
CA LYS A 407 11.11 -16.97 21.45
C LYS A 407 11.58 -15.58 21.07
N VAL A 408 10.64 -14.62 20.93
CA VAL A 408 10.93 -13.26 20.44
C VAL A 408 10.94 -12.20 21.53
N GLY A 409 10.77 -12.59 22.80
CA GLY A 409 10.79 -11.66 23.94
C GLY A 409 9.54 -10.80 24.05
N TYR A 410 8.40 -11.30 23.57
CA TYR A 410 7.11 -10.60 23.61
C TYR A 410 6.23 -10.97 24.82
N ASP A 411 6.78 -11.69 25.79
CA ASP A 411 6.09 -11.91 27.06
C ASP A 411 5.81 -10.58 27.76
N VAL A 412 4.55 -10.36 28.14
CA VAL A 412 4.08 -9.19 28.87
C VAL A 412 3.51 -9.66 30.20
N ASP A 413 3.89 -8.98 31.29
CA ASP A 413 3.27 -9.21 32.58
C ASP A 413 1.76 -8.89 32.47
N PRO A 414 0.86 -9.84 32.82
CA PRO A 414 -0.58 -9.62 32.77
C PRO A 414 -1.04 -8.35 33.51
N SER A 415 -0.34 -7.96 34.58
CA SER A 415 -0.63 -6.73 35.32
C SER A 415 -0.43 -5.46 34.48
N ALA A 416 0.49 -5.49 33.51
CA ALA A 416 0.79 -4.35 32.63
C ALA A 416 -0.33 -4.05 31.62
N ILE A 417 -1.22 -5.01 31.39
CA ILE A 417 -2.39 -4.87 30.50
C ILE A 417 -3.73 -5.01 31.24
N GLN A 418 -3.69 -5.07 32.58
CA GLN A 418 -4.90 -5.16 33.39
C GLN A 418 -5.77 -3.89 33.23
N GLY A 419 -7.04 -4.05 32.94
CA GLY A 419 -7.98 -2.95 32.71
C GLY A 419 -7.79 -2.20 31.39
N ARG A 420 -6.85 -2.60 30.53
CA ARG A 420 -6.65 -2.03 29.20
C ARG A 420 -7.47 -2.81 28.18
N THR A 421 -8.10 -2.09 27.26
CA THR A 421 -8.82 -2.66 26.11
C THR A 421 -8.26 -2.09 24.82
N MET A 422 -8.48 -2.79 23.71
CA MET A 422 -8.02 -2.33 22.41
C MET A 422 -8.63 -0.98 22.00
N ASP A 423 -9.86 -0.70 22.45
CA ASP A 423 -10.60 0.52 22.10
C ASP A 423 -10.16 1.78 22.89
N VAL A 424 -9.46 1.62 24.01
CA VAL A 424 -9.13 2.71 24.95
C VAL A 424 -7.64 3.05 24.94
N ASP A 425 -6.77 2.14 24.53
CA ASP A 425 -5.33 2.27 24.71
C ASP A 425 -4.63 2.87 23.48
N TYR A 426 -4.98 4.13 23.16
CA TYR A 426 -4.31 4.94 22.12
C TYR A 426 -3.06 5.65 22.64
N ALA A 427 -2.66 5.46 23.90
CA ALA A 427 -1.47 6.09 24.45
C ALA A 427 -0.20 5.28 24.16
N LEU A 428 0.85 5.98 23.78
CA LEU A 428 2.23 5.48 23.65
C LEU A 428 2.77 4.97 24.98
#